data_636d9074ea110c0d1cd95353b2b66641
#
_entry.id   636d9074ea110c0d1cd95353b2b66641
#
_cell.length_a   1.000
_cell.length_b   1.000
_cell.length_c   1.000
_cell.angle_alpha   90.00
_cell.angle_beta   90.00
_cell.angle_gamma   90.00
#
_symmetry.space_group_name_H-M   'P 1'
#
loop_
_entity.id
_entity.type
_entity.pdbx_description
1 polymer ?
#
loop_
_entity_poly.entity_id
_entity_poly.type
_entity_poly.pdbx_seq_one_letter_code
_entity_poly.pdbx_strand_id
1 'polypeptide(L)'
;MSLLIRIAEENDLLPLLRLFSRADEGLNPAVSAPDGAEVATWDEMLRTDNLTTYVALIDGVVIGTALFVMIPNLGYSCRRSGFIEAMVVSSKHRRDGIATQLMSRILGDARASGCHKIQLLTHKRHSTDGAHAFYRSMGFESEAEGFRLYLDSD
;
A
#
# COMPACT_ATOMS: atom_id res chain seq x y z
N MET A 1 2.05 -23.32 -3.64
CA MET A 1 1.94 -21.88 -3.95
C MET A 1 3.04 -21.15 -3.21
N SER A 2 3.87 -20.42 -3.94
CA SER A 2 4.96 -19.66 -3.35
C SER A 2 4.56 -18.18 -3.29
N LEU A 3 4.38 -17.66 -2.09
CA LEU A 3 4.18 -16.23 -1.86
C LEU A 3 5.53 -15.52 -1.80
N LEU A 4 5.68 -14.47 -2.60
CA LEU A 4 6.85 -13.61 -2.60
C LEU A 4 6.41 -12.17 -2.29
N ILE A 5 7.07 -11.53 -1.32
CA ILE A 5 6.93 -10.09 -1.05
C ILE A 5 8.23 -9.40 -1.45
N ARG A 6 8.16 -8.43 -2.35
CA ARG A 6 9.31 -7.64 -2.77
C ARG A 6 8.96 -6.19 -3.05
N ILE A 7 9.97 -5.36 -3.21
CA ILE A 7 9.81 -4.01 -3.75
C ILE A 7 9.40 -4.13 -5.22
N ALA A 8 8.51 -3.25 -5.66
CA ALA A 8 8.04 -3.21 -7.02
C ALA A 8 9.15 -2.79 -8.00
N GLU A 9 9.06 -3.28 -9.20
CA GLU A 9 9.98 -3.03 -10.30
C GLU A 9 9.25 -2.39 -11.48
N GLU A 10 9.99 -1.93 -12.47
CA GLU A 10 9.46 -1.24 -13.65
C GLU A 10 8.31 -2.02 -14.33
N ASN A 11 8.46 -3.33 -14.43
CA ASN A 11 7.48 -4.20 -15.10
C ASN A 11 6.20 -4.48 -14.29
N ASP A 12 6.09 -3.96 -13.07
CA ASP A 12 4.92 -4.19 -12.23
C ASP A 12 3.75 -3.22 -12.52
N LEU A 13 3.95 -2.19 -13.35
CA LEU A 13 2.92 -1.19 -13.64
C LEU A 13 1.60 -1.83 -14.12
N LEU A 14 1.63 -2.59 -15.20
CA LEU A 14 0.42 -3.21 -15.75
C LEU A 14 -0.24 -4.20 -14.76
N PRO A 15 0.49 -5.10 -14.08
CA PRO A 15 -0.07 -5.90 -13.00
C PRO A 15 -0.74 -5.09 -11.89
N LEU A 16 -0.14 -3.96 -11.48
CA LEU A 16 -0.71 -3.08 -10.46
C LEU A 16 -2.00 -2.40 -10.94
N LEU A 17 -2.03 -1.88 -12.16
CA LEU A 17 -3.24 -1.29 -12.73
C LEU A 17 -4.39 -2.32 -12.78
N ARG A 18 -4.08 -3.56 -13.15
CA ARG A 18 -5.06 -4.66 -13.12
C ARG A 18 -5.54 -4.99 -11.71
N LEU A 19 -4.65 -4.94 -10.73
CA LEU A 19 -5.01 -5.16 -9.34
C LEU A 19 -5.94 -4.05 -8.84
N PHE A 20 -5.63 -2.78 -9.08
CA PHE A 20 -6.47 -1.64 -8.69
C PHE A 20 -7.84 -1.68 -9.36
N SER A 21 -7.91 -2.05 -10.63
CA SER A 21 -9.20 -2.15 -11.35
C SER A 21 -10.11 -3.25 -10.82
N ARG A 22 -9.56 -4.26 -10.13
CA ARG A 22 -10.31 -5.37 -9.51
C ARG A 22 -10.67 -5.11 -8.05
N ALA A 23 -10.06 -4.12 -7.43
CA ALA A 23 -10.29 -3.78 -6.03
C ALA A 23 -11.65 -3.11 -5.83
N ASP A 24 -12.14 -2.39 -6.83
CA ASP A 24 -13.48 -1.83 -6.84
C ASP A 24 -14.45 -2.86 -7.42
N GLU A 25 -15.29 -3.43 -6.56
CA GLU A 25 -16.32 -4.38 -6.96
C GLU A 25 -17.20 -3.78 -8.06
N GLY A 26 -17.09 -4.31 -9.25
CA GLY A 26 -17.92 -3.96 -10.41
C GLY A 26 -17.21 -3.17 -11.51
N LEU A 27 -16.02 -2.65 -11.30
CA LEU A 27 -15.22 -2.05 -12.35
C LEU A 27 -14.15 -3.04 -12.78
N ASN A 28 -14.39 -3.80 -13.82
CA ASN A 28 -13.38 -4.63 -14.45
C ASN A 28 -13.25 -4.28 -15.93
N PRO A 29 -12.70 -3.12 -16.30
CA PRO A 29 -12.17 -2.97 -17.63
C PRO A 29 -10.96 -3.90 -17.72
N ALA A 30 -10.88 -4.70 -18.77
CA ALA A 30 -9.68 -5.45 -19.09
C ALA A 30 -8.57 -4.44 -19.40
N VAL A 31 -7.81 -4.05 -18.39
CA VAL A 31 -6.66 -3.16 -18.58
C VAL A 31 -5.66 -3.89 -19.46
N SER A 32 -5.49 -3.42 -20.68
CA SER A 32 -4.65 -4.06 -21.69
C SER A 32 -3.25 -3.45 -21.77
N ALA A 33 -3.14 -2.14 -21.54
CA ALA A 33 -1.88 -1.40 -21.56
C ALA A 33 -2.00 -0.14 -20.69
N PRO A 34 -0.91 0.34 -20.05
CA PRO A 34 -0.90 1.63 -19.38
C PRO A 34 -0.94 2.77 -20.41
N ASP A 35 -1.56 3.89 -20.04
CA ASP A 35 -1.48 5.12 -20.80
C ASP A 35 -0.22 5.94 -20.47
N GLY A 36 -0.02 7.07 -21.19
CA GLY A 36 1.17 7.90 -20.98
C GLY A 36 1.24 8.56 -19.61
N ALA A 37 0.11 8.92 -19.00
CA ALA A 37 0.07 9.52 -17.68
C ALA A 37 0.40 8.49 -16.60
N GLU A 38 -0.11 7.27 -16.74
CA GLU A 38 0.20 6.14 -15.84
C GLU A 38 1.69 5.77 -15.89
N VAL A 39 2.28 5.71 -17.10
CA VAL A 39 3.73 5.46 -17.26
C VAL A 39 4.54 6.56 -16.60
N ALA A 40 4.23 7.84 -16.86
CA ALA A 40 4.96 8.97 -16.29
C ALA A 40 4.87 8.99 -14.75
N THR A 41 3.67 8.73 -14.20
CA THR A 41 3.46 8.64 -12.75
C THR A 41 4.25 7.49 -12.14
N TRP A 42 4.24 6.33 -12.80
CA TRP A 42 5.00 5.18 -12.32
C TRP A 42 6.51 5.44 -12.29
N ASP A 43 7.03 6.07 -13.34
CA ASP A 43 8.42 6.49 -13.40
C ASP A 43 8.78 7.47 -12.28
N GLU A 44 7.89 8.42 -11.97
CA GLU A 44 8.05 9.34 -10.85
C GLU A 44 8.07 8.58 -9.51
N MET A 45 7.13 7.67 -9.30
CA MET A 45 7.06 6.86 -8.08
C MET A 45 8.33 6.04 -7.85
N LEU A 46 8.86 5.41 -8.90
CA LEU A 46 10.10 4.61 -8.81
C LEU A 46 11.34 5.45 -8.49
N ARG A 47 11.35 6.73 -8.85
CA ARG A 47 12.48 7.66 -8.62
C ARG A 47 12.32 8.53 -7.40
N THR A 48 11.15 8.54 -6.77
CA THR A 48 10.89 9.38 -5.58
C THR A 48 11.55 8.76 -4.36
N ASP A 49 12.49 9.50 -3.79
CA ASP A 49 13.15 9.10 -2.55
C ASP A 49 12.15 8.94 -1.41
N ASN A 50 12.41 8.00 -0.53
CA ASN A 50 11.58 7.67 0.64
C ASN A 50 10.16 7.16 0.31
N LEU A 51 9.85 6.89 -0.95
CA LEU A 51 8.60 6.28 -1.38
C LEU A 51 8.90 4.88 -1.94
N THR A 52 8.25 3.88 -1.40
CA THR A 52 8.47 2.47 -1.80
C THR A 52 7.14 1.79 -2.04
N THR A 53 6.98 1.21 -3.21
CA THR A 53 5.84 0.33 -3.51
C THR A 53 6.26 -1.11 -3.27
N TYR A 54 5.49 -1.83 -2.49
CA TYR A 54 5.66 -3.28 -2.26
C TYR A 54 4.63 -4.04 -3.05
N VAL A 55 5.01 -5.20 -3.55
CA VAL A 55 4.12 -6.14 -4.24
C VAL A 55 4.19 -7.52 -3.58
N ALA A 56 3.03 -8.15 -3.55
CA ALA A 56 2.87 -9.54 -3.16
C ALA A 56 2.52 -10.37 -4.40
N LEU A 57 3.28 -11.41 -4.66
CA LEU A 57 3.08 -12.28 -5.81
C LEU A 57 2.83 -13.73 -5.36
N ILE A 58 1.90 -14.39 -6.03
CA ILE A 58 1.76 -15.85 -6.00
C ILE A 58 2.01 -16.37 -7.41
N ASP A 59 2.95 -17.29 -7.54
CA ASP A 59 3.34 -17.89 -8.82
C ASP A 59 3.59 -16.85 -9.92
N GLY A 60 4.25 -15.73 -9.56
CA GLY A 60 4.59 -14.64 -10.46
C GLY A 60 3.46 -13.65 -10.77
N VAL A 61 2.28 -13.84 -10.21
CA VAL A 61 1.13 -12.94 -10.42
C VAL A 61 1.00 -11.97 -9.23
N VAL A 62 0.96 -10.67 -9.50
CA VAL A 62 0.74 -9.64 -8.47
C VAL A 62 -0.70 -9.77 -7.94
N ILE A 63 -0.82 -10.04 -6.64
CA ILE A 63 -2.09 -10.24 -5.95
C ILE A 63 -2.30 -9.29 -4.78
N GLY A 64 -1.31 -8.48 -4.46
CA GLY A 64 -1.39 -7.47 -3.40
C GLY A 64 -0.32 -6.39 -3.57
N THR A 65 -0.59 -5.23 -2.99
CA THR A 65 0.34 -4.10 -2.98
C THR A 65 0.14 -3.22 -1.75
N ALA A 66 1.16 -2.47 -1.40
CA ALA A 66 1.10 -1.38 -0.45
C ALA A 66 2.15 -0.32 -0.78
N LEU A 67 1.81 0.94 -0.58
CA LEU A 67 2.70 2.07 -0.72
C LEU A 67 3.18 2.52 0.66
N PHE A 68 4.48 2.69 0.81
CA PHE A 68 5.11 3.15 2.04
C PHE A 68 5.92 4.42 1.80
N VAL A 69 5.66 5.45 2.60
CA VAL A 69 6.37 6.74 2.54
C VAL A 69 7.06 7.00 3.87
N MET A 70 8.32 7.37 3.81
CA MET A 70 9.07 7.82 4.98
C MET A 70 9.21 9.34 4.94
N ILE A 71 8.74 10.00 5.98
CA ILE A 71 8.77 11.45 6.10
C ILE A 71 9.90 11.83 7.06
N PRO A 72 10.94 12.55 6.59
CA PRO A 72 11.97 13.12 7.46
C PRO A 72 11.35 14.05 8.49
N ASN A 73 11.90 14.11 9.69
CA ASN A 73 11.31 14.83 10.80
C ASN A 73 12.38 15.40 11.71
N LEU A 74 12.27 16.68 12.08
CA LEU A 74 13.16 17.32 13.06
C LEU A 74 12.80 16.94 14.50
N GLY A 75 11.54 16.64 14.76
CA GLY A 75 11.07 16.12 16.02
C GLY A 75 11.56 14.69 16.27
N TYR A 76 11.25 14.16 17.45
CA TYR A 76 11.53 12.77 17.84
C TYR A 76 12.99 12.35 17.63
N SER A 77 13.94 13.25 17.96
CA SER A 77 15.38 13.04 17.75
C SER A 77 15.74 12.79 16.28
N CYS A 78 15.13 13.54 15.37
CA CYS A 78 15.32 13.43 13.91
C CYS A 78 14.96 12.05 13.33
N ARG A 79 14.10 11.29 14.01
CA ARG A 79 13.63 10.00 13.50
C ARG A 79 12.47 10.21 12.52
N ARG A 80 12.44 9.41 11.48
CA ARG A 80 11.42 9.43 10.43
C ARG A 80 10.07 8.95 10.93
N SER A 81 9.01 9.44 10.31
CA SER A 81 7.66 8.86 10.41
C SER A 81 7.34 8.11 9.13
N GLY A 82 6.79 6.91 9.25
CA GLY A 82 6.29 6.16 8.11
C GLY A 82 4.79 6.41 7.89
N PHE A 83 4.36 6.34 6.64
CA PHE A 83 2.96 6.40 6.26
C PHE A 83 2.66 5.32 5.22
N ILE A 84 1.59 4.55 5.43
CA ILE A 84 1.15 3.51 4.52
C ILE A 84 -0.09 3.97 3.78
N GLU A 85 -0.07 3.82 2.47
CA GLU A 85 -1.20 4.09 1.58
C GLU A 85 -1.46 2.93 0.63
N ALA A 86 -2.62 2.95 -0.01
CA ALA A 86 -2.98 2.07 -1.10
C ALA A 86 -2.73 0.58 -0.83
N MET A 87 -2.96 0.12 0.41
CA MET A 87 -2.89 -1.31 0.71
C MET A 87 -4.10 -2.02 0.11
N VAL A 88 -3.83 -2.86 -0.86
CA VAL A 88 -4.84 -3.60 -1.62
C VAL A 88 -4.42 -5.05 -1.75
N VAL A 89 -5.36 -5.97 -1.51
CA VAL A 89 -5.20 -7.40 -1.79
C VAL A 89 -6.36 -7.85 -2.67
N SER A 90 -6.05 -8.63 -3.69
CA SER A 90 -7.05 -9.23 -4.59
C SER A 90 -8.15 -9.93 -3.79
N SER A 91 -9.41 -9.69 -4.14
CA SER A 91 -10.56 -10.27 -3.46
C SER A 91 -10.52 -11.80 -3.40
N LYS A 92 -9.87 -12.44 -4.38
CA LYS A 92 -9.69 -13.89 -4.44
C LYS A 92 -8.69 -14.44 -3.41
N HIS A 93 -7.84 -13.57 -2.87
CA HIS A 93 -6.77 -13.91 -1.94
C HIS A 93 -6.92 -13.23 -0.58
N ARG A 94 -8.10 -12.69 -0.30
CA ARG A 94 -8.41 -12.15 1.03
C ARG A 94 -8.43 -13.29 2.06
N ARG A 95 -7.93 -12.99 3.27
CA ARG A 95 -7.80 -13.92 4.40
C ARG A 95 -6.74 -15.03 4.23
N ASP A 96 -5.93 -14.95 3.17
CA ASP A 96 -4.79 -15.87 2.96
C ASP A 96 -3.49 -15.35 3.63
N GLY A 97 -3.58 -14.34 4.49
CA GLY A 97 -2.44 -13.78 5.20
C GLY A 97 -1.56 -12.83 4.36
N ILE A 98 -1.97 -12.48 3.14
CA ILE A 98 -1.18 -11.64 2.22
C ILE A 98 -0.94 -10.25 2.82
N ALA A 99 -1.99 -9.59 3.33
CA ALA A 99 -1.88 -8.29 3.98
C ALA A 99 -0.94 -8.33 5.19
N THR A 100 -0.98 -9.42 5.97
CA THR A 100 -0.09 -9.65 7.11
C THR A 100 1.37 -9.72 6.66
N GLN A 101 1.66 -10.44 5.59
CA GLN A 101 3.02 -10.56 5.04
C GLN A 101 3.53 -9.24 4.48
N LEU A 102 2.70 -8.50 3.73
CA LEU A 102 3.03 -7.15 3.26
C LEU A 102 3.34 -6.22 4.43
N MET A 103 2.45 -6.16 5.41
CA MET A 103 2.62 -5.32 6.60
C MET A 103 3.88 -5.70 7.37
N SER A 104 4.13 -6.97 7.59
CA SER A 104 5.32 -7.46 8.31
C SER A 104 6.61 -7.04 7.62
N ARG A 105 6.65 -7.09 6.28
CA ARG A 105 7.80 -6.62 5.51
C ARG A 105 8.00 -5.11 5.67
N ILE A 106 6.92 -4.32 5.53
CA ILE A 106 6.99 -2.86 5.69
C ILE A 106 7.44 -2.48 7.09
N LEU A 107 6.88 -3.10 8.13
CA LEU A 107 7.26 -2.86 9.52
C LEU A 107 8.74 -3.18 9.78
N GLY A 108 9.24 -4.25 9.19
CA GLY A 108 10.66 -4.62 9.25
C GLY A 108 11.56 -3.56 8.61
N ASP A 109 11.24 -3.14 7.40
CA ASP A 109 12.01 -2.14 6.66
C ASP A 109 11.93 -0.76 7.34
N ALA A 110 10.78 -0.39 7.90
CA ALA A 110 10.59 0.84 8.66
C ALA A 110 11.46 0.87 9.94
N ARG A 111 11.50 -0.22 10.68
CA ARG A 111 12.38 -0.34 11.86
C ARG A 111 13.84 -0.25 11.47
N ALA A 112 14.25 -0.94 10.41
CA ALA A 112 15.61 -0.89 9.88
C ALA A 112 16.01 0.52 9.42
N SER A 113 15.05 1.31 8.93
CA SER A 113 15.23 2.71 8.50
C SER A 113 15.14 3.73 9.64
N GLY A 114 14.92 3.30 10.87
CA GLY A 114 14.86 4.17 12.03
C GLY A 114 13.57 4.97 12.19
N CYS A 115 12.47 4.52 11.61
CA CYS A 115 11.16 5.11 11.85
C CYS A 115 10.76 4.96 13.31
N HIS A 116 10.22 6.03 13.92
CA HIS A 116 9.72 5.95 15.29
C HIS A 116 8.25 5.57 15.37
N LYS A 117 7.50 5.76 14.30
CA LYS A 117 6.10 5.35 14.17
C LYS A 117 5.72 5.11 12.71
N ILE A 118 4.64 4.38 12.51
CA ILE A 118 3.95 4.25 11.24
C ILE A 118 2.51 4.65 11.42
N GLN A 119 1.96 5.38 10.45
CA GLN A 119 0.59 5.85 10.40
C GLN A 119 -0.09 5.39 9.12
N LEU A 120 -1.38 5.27 9.16
CA LEU A 120 -2.23 5.04 7.98
C LEU A 120 -3.60 5.65 8.21
N LEU A 121 -4.30 5.93 7.12
CA LEU A 121 -5.72 6.29 7.14
C LEU A 121 -6.51 5.14 6.52
N THR A 122 -7.62 4.80 7.16
CA THR A 122 -8.60 3.86 6.61
C THR A 122 -9.97 4.49 6.69
N HIS A 123 -10.77 4.36 5.63
CA HIS A 123 -12.09 4.97 5.58
C HIS A 123 -13.04 4.30 6.61
N LYS A 124 -13.90 5.09 7.24
CA LYS A 124 -14.87 4.59 8.24
C LYS A 124 -15.79 3.48 7.70
N ARG A 125 -16.07 3.46 6.37
CA ARG A 125 -16.85 2.39 5.72
C ARG A 125 -16.22 1.00 5.89
N HIS A 126 -14.90 0.93 6.15
CA HIS A 126 -14.18 -0.31 6.36
C HIS A 126 -14.18 -0.81 7.80
N SER A 127 -14.95 -0.17 8.69
CA SER A 127 -15.04 -0.57 10.10
C SER A 127 -15.64 -1.97 10.32
N THR A 128 -16.41 -2.46 9.36
CA THR A 128 -17.12 -3.74 9.44
C THR A 128 -16.64 -4.80 8.45
N ASP A 129 -15.75 -4.46 7.50
CA ASP A 129 -15.23 -5.40 6.49
C ASP A 129 -13.95 -6.13 6.89
N GLY A 130 -13.47 -5.92 8.11
CA GLY A 130 -12.28 -6.55 8.67
C GLY A 130 -10.99 -5.73 8.55
N ALA A 131 -10.97 -4.62 7.82
CA ALA A 131 -9.77 -3.80 7.67
C ALA A 131 -9.32 -3.20 9.01
N HIS A 132 -10.23 -2.62 9.79
CA HIS A 132 -9.91 -2.08 11.11
C HIS A 132 -9.42 -3.16 12.09
N ALA A 133 -10.08 -4.33 12.07
CA ALA A 133 -9.66 -5.47 12.89
C ALA A 133 -8.25 -5.96 12.48
N PHE A 134 -7.95 -5.99 11.19
CA PHE A 134 -6.63 -6.33 10.67
C PHE A 134 -5.56 -5.37 11.21
N TYR A 135 -5.75 -4.05 11.11
CA TYR A 135 -4.75 -3.09 11.60
C TYR A 135 -4.54 -3.22 13.11
N ARG A 136 -5.60 -3.40 13.89
CA ARG A 136 -5.47 -3.66 15.33
C ARG A 136 -4.70 -4.95 15.63
N SER A 137 -4.91 -6.00 14.86
CA SER A 137 -4.18 -7.26 15.00
C SER A 137 -2.68 -7.12 14.71
N MET A 138 -2.30 -6.13 13.88
CA MET A 138 -0.91 -5.78 13.59
C MET A 138 -0.29 -4.80 14.60
N GLY A 139 -1.02 -4.42 15.66
CA GLY A 139 -0.55 -3.54 16.72
C GLY A 139 -0.83 -2.04 16.50
N PHE A 140 -1.60 -1.69 15.48
CA PHE A 140 -2.03 -0.30 15.29
C PHE A 140 -3.12 0.08 16.27
N GLU A 141 -3.03 1.28 16.81
CA GLU A 141 -4.02 1.87 17.71
C GLU A 141 -4.72 3.04 17.03
N SER A 142 -6.02 3.17 17.26
CA SER A 142 -6.82 4.28 16.75
C SER A 142 -6.77 5.47 17.71
N GLU A 143 -5.59 6.11 17.77
CA GLU A 143 -5.33 7.23 18.71
C GLU A 143 -5.58 8.60 18.08
N ALA A 144 -5.59 8.70 16.76
CA ALA A 144 -5.68 9.94 16.03
C ALA A 144 -6.92 9.98 15.13
N GLU A 145 -7.48 11.17 14.96
CA GLU A 145 -8.52 11.41 13.98
C GLU A 145 -7.89 11.86 12.64
N GLY A 146 -8.35 11.26 11.55
CA GLY A 146 -7.97 11.65 10.20
C GLY A 146 -8.97 12.66 9.63
N PHE A 147 -8.45 13.74 9.05
CA PHE A 147 -9.25 14.71 8.32
C PHE A 147 -8.85 14.65 6.84
N ARG A 148 -9.84 14.74 5.96
CA ARG A 148 -9.62 14.68 4.51
C ARG A 148 -10.38 15.82 3.84
N LEU A 149 -9.69 16.55 2.98
CA LEU A 149 -10.26 17.54 2.09
C LEU A 149 -9.94 17.13 0.66
N TYR A 150 -10.97 16.95 -0.16
CA TYR A 150 -10.79 16.76 -1.59
C TYR A 150 -10.58 18.12 -2.25
N LEU A 151 -9.54 18.24 -3.08
CA LEU A 151 -9.21 19.49 -3.76
C LEU A 151 -9.81 19.57 -5.17
N ASP A 152 -10.26 18.44 -5.70
CA ASP A 152 -10.99 18.38 -6.95
C ASP A 152 -12.41 18.87 -6.70
N SER A 153 -12.81 19.95 -7.34
CA SER A 153 -14.20 20.37 -7.38
C SER A 153 -14.87 19.70 -8.58
N ASP A 154 -15.89 18.91 -8.31
CA ASP A 154 -16.82 18.42 -9.34
C ASP A 154 -17.57 19.57 -10.01
#